data_3b5e8116c48f8177a51fe1d21cf2e1d2
#
_entry.id   3b5e8116c48f8177a51fe1d21cf2e1d2
#
_cell.length_a   1.000
_cell.length_b   1.000
_cell.length_c   1.000
_cell.angle_alpha   90.00
_cell.angle_beta   90.00
_cell.angle_gamma   90.00
#
_symmetry.space_group_name_H-M   'P 1'
#
loop_
_entity.id
_entity.type
_entity.pdbx_description
1 polymer ?
#
loop_
_entity_poly.entity_id
_entity_poly.type
_entity_poly.pdbx_seq_one_letter_code
_entity_poly.pdbx_strand_id
1 'polypeptide(L)'
;MRRPLHAVSASALILLVWLLAHAYPVAQDRHLSRVAAVTPLQVQQWEPRIDRMVRDGDLRLRSITSDALLPGRAHERFDQHYRGVPVEGADIVRETDGTTVSILGQVYSGIDVDTTPALNADQARQQIEQAAGITISAQREPRLVVLPGDDDGRFDLAYEIHAGSAGRFKVYFIDAHTGAILREMTDLQMQAAVGQGTGVLGDPKKMSASQAGGVYVADDKMRPPRLVTFDLKGDLIRTNRILDAVVAPIDTDKATDSDNVWTDGVAVDAHTYLGWTYDYYYLRLNRRGLDDNSAPMLGIVHPVNRNDIFEATADDVGTFYLNAFWCGGCGPGSAGMMMFGEGMPVGYYLVDSGQYVDYLAASLDVVAHELTHGVIANSSGLAYRNESGALNEAFADIMGTSTEFFRQSRAADVVSGSGTMTADYLVGEDSFRARRPGSISGIRSLADPRAFGDPDHYSNRRIGPADDDHDWGYVHENSTIASHAFYLAIEGGQNRTSGLTVQGVGDKNRDQIEKIFYRAFVYTLGSRATFSSARTATILSARQVAGAGSAAEQAVTQAWNAVGVTDTSSASLSPPGNLRGRVPGMIPSDKR
;
A
#
# COMPACT_ATOMS: atom_id res chain seq x y z
N MET A 1 78.79 -11.63 11.63
CA MET A 1 77.60 -11.70 10.75
C MET A 1 76.36 -11.74 11.64
N ARG A 2 75.63 -10.60 11.75
CA ARG A 2 74.37 -10.54 12.52
C ARG A 2 73.22 -10.43 11.52
N ARG A 3 72.23 -11.35 11.62
CA ARG A 3 70.99 -11.28 10.84
C ARG A 3 70.01 -10.33 11.52
N PRO A 4 69.25 -9.49 10.80
CA PRO A 4 68.25 -8.64 11.40
C PRO A 4 66.95 -9.42 11.63
N LEU A 5 66.35 -9.21 12.81
CA LEU A 5 64.98 -9.59 13.14
C LEU A 5 63.99 -8.71 12.33
N HIS A 6 63.03 -9.35 11.67
CA HIS A 6 61.91 -8.64 11.07
C HIS A 6 60.92 -8.23 12.14
N ALA A 7 60.75 -6.92 12.32
CA ALA A 7 59.69 -6.35 13.11
C ALA A 7 58.37 -6.52 12.36
N VAL A 8 57.45 -7.33 12.89
CA VAL A 8 56.03 -7.38 12.47
C VAL A 8 55.41 -6.08 12.95
N SER A 9 54.92 -5.27 12.02
CA SER A 9 54.37 -3.95 12.33
C SER A 9 53.09 -4.03 13.18
N ALA A 10 53.04 -3.27 14.25
CA ALA A 10 51.90 -3.11 15.13
C ALA A 10 50.59 -2.66 14.42
N SER A 11 50.72 -2.21 13.19
CA SER A 11 49.59 -1.75 12.36
C SER A 11 48.62 -2.86 11.95
N ALA A 12 49.05 -4.10 11.81
CA ALA A 12 48.16 -5.22 11.44
C ALA A 12 47.31 -5.68 12.60
N LEU A 13 47.78 -5.56 13.84
CA LEU A 13 47.03 -5.95 15.03
C LEU A 13 45.96 -4.92 15.38
N ILE A 14 46.21 -3.63 15.13
CA ILE A 14 45.24 -2.53 15.36
C ILE A 14 44.12 -2.61 14.34
N LEU A 15 44.37 -2.99 13.08
CA LEU A 15 43.31 -3.16 12.08
C LEU A 15 42.37 -4.34 12.40
N LEU A 16 42.94 -5.44 12.95
CA LEU A 16 42.14 -6.62 13.34
C LEU A 16 41.27 -6.35 14.59
N VAL A 17 41.78 -5.58 15.54
CA VAL A 17 41.00 -5.15 16.72
C VAL A 17 39.95 -4.12 16.34
N TRP A 18 40.22 -3.25 15.34
CA TRP A 18 39.24 -2.28 14.86
C TRP A 18 38.11 -2.93 14.08
N LEU A 19 38.38 -3.96 13.30
CA LEU A 19 37.35 -4.75 12.59
C LEU A 19 36.48 -5.61 13.54
N LEU A 20 37.02 -6.02 14.68
CA LEU A 20 36.25 -6.76 15.70
C LEU A 20 35.45 -5.85 16.65
N ALA A 21 35.82 -4.57 16.78
CA ALA A 21 35.14 -3.62 17.67
C ALA A 21 33.93 -2.90 17.04
N HIS A 22 33.67 -3.08 15.73
CA HIS A 22 32.56 -2.44 15.02
C HIS A 22 31.49 -3.41 14.51
N ALA A 23 31.57 -4.69 14.90
CA ALA A 23 30.44 -5.59 14.78
C ALA A 23 29.54 -5.41 16.02
N TYR A 24 28.83 -4.29 16.11
CA TYR A 24 27.65 -4.24 16.99
C TYR A 24 26.64 -5.21 16.42
N PRO A 25 26.25 -6.27 17.16
CA PRO A 25 25.10 -7.05 16.74
C PRO A 25 23.91 -6.09 16.78
N VAL A 26 23.30 -5.82 15.62
CA VAL A 26 21.93 -5.36 15.57
C VAL A 26 21.18 -6.33 16.49
N ALA A 27 20.51 -5.81 17.51
CA ALA A 27 19.70 -6.62 18.40
C ALA A 27 18.64 -7.30 17.50
N GLN A 28 18.95 -8.52 17.06
CA GLN A 28 17.98 -9.36 16.41
C GLN A 28 16.90 -9.57 17.46
N ASP A 29 15.67 -9.15 17.16
CA ASP A 29 14.53 -9.42 18.02
C ASP A 29 14.53 -10.93 18.29
N ARG A 30 14.91 -11.33 19.49
CA ARG A 30 15.08 -12.74 19.88
C ARG A 30 13.76 -13.49 19.83
N HIS A 31 12.67 -12.76 19.76
CA HIS A 31 11.32 -13.28 19.77
C HIS A 31 10.73 -13.41 18.35
N LEU A 32 11.20 -12.64 17.38
CA LEU A 32 10.70 -12.65 16.00
C LEU A 32 11.47 -13.66 15.14
N SER A 33 10.76 -14.63 14.58
CA SER A 33 11.27 -15.55 13.56
C SER A 33 10.64 -15.22 12.20
N ARG A 34 11.44 -14.61 11.31
CA ARG A 34 11.04 -14.45 9.90
C ARG A 34 11.25 -15.74 9.13
N VAL A 35 10.24 -16.14 8.39
CA VAL A 35 10.22 -17.40 7.62
C VAL A 35 10.26 -17.07 6.14
N ALA A 36 11.26 -17.59 5.43
CA ALA A 36 11.38 -17.49 3.98
C ALA A 36 11.90 -18.85 3.45
N ALA A 37 11.06 -19.87 3.54
CA ALA A 37 11.39 -21.23 3.12
C ALA A 37 10.87 -21.45 1.69
N VAL A 38 11.74 -21.25 0.70
CA VAL A 38 11.43 -21.30 -0.74
C VAL A 38 12.23 -22.38 -1.48
N THR A 39 13.07 -23.12 -0.77
CA THR A 39 13.77 -24.29 -1.31
C THR A 39 13.31 -25.56 -0.57
N PRO A 40 13.38 -26.76 -1.19
CA PRO A 40 12.95 -27.99 -0.54
C PRO A 40 13.62 -28.24 0.82
N LEU A 41 14.88 -27.90 0.96
CA LEU A 41 15.61 -28.05 2.23
C LEU A 41 15.06 -27.10 3.31
N GLN A 42 14.80 -25.85 2.96
CA GLN A 42 14.22 -24.87 3.90
C GLN A 42 12.78 -25.26 4.28
N VAL A 43 11.97 -25.69 3.32
CA VAL A 43 10.61 -26.20 3.58
C VAL A 43 10.67 -27.38 4.54
N GLN A 44 11.52 -28.37 4.29
CA GLN A 44 11.70 -29.54 5.17
C GLN A 44 12.09 -29.16 6.60
N GLN A 45 12.81 -28.04 6.80
CA GLN A 45 13.17 -27.54 8.13
C GLN A 45 11.99 -26.85 8.84
N TRP A 46 11.17 -26.09 8.09
CA TRP A 46 10.11 -25.27 8.66
C TRP A 46 8.76 -25.97 8.77
N GLU A 47 8.40 -26.83 7.81
CA GLU A 47 7.10 -27.48 7.75
C GLU A 47 6.73 -28.22 9.04
N PRO A 48 7.62 -29.06 9.66
CA PRO A 48 7.27 -29.75 10.90
C PRO A 48 7.03 -28.78 12.09
N ARG A 49 7.65 -27.60 12.05
CA ARG A 49 7.44 -26.56 13.06
C ARG A 49 6.09 -25.90 12.88
N ILE A 50 5.74 -25.52 11.65
CA ILE A 50 4.44 -24.94 11.32
C ILE A 50 3.31 -25.92 11.64
N ASP A 51 3.44 -27.18 11.23
CA ASP A 51 2.45 -28.22 11.53
C ASP A 51 2.27 -28.47 13.02
N ARG A 52 3.33 -28.32 13.80
CA ARG A 52 3.22 -28.40 15.26
C ARG A 52 2.43 -27.22 15.80
N MET A 53 2.77 -25.99 15.38
CA MET A 53 2.04 -24.78 15.81
C MET A 53 0.56 -24.83 15.42
N VAL A 54 0.23 -25.40 14.27
CA VAL A 54 -1.17 -25.62 13.85
C VAL A 54 -1.86 -26.63 14.77
N ARG A 55 -1.22 -27.76 15.08
CA ARG A 55 -1.78 -28.77 15.99
C ARG A 55 -1.97 -28.26 17.41
N ASP A 56 -1.02 -27.45 17.89
CA ASP A 56 -1.04 -26.89 19.25
C ASP A 56 -2.01 -25.70 19.38
N GLY A 57 -2.54 -25.21 18.24
CA GLY A 57 -3.48 -24.07 18.17
C GLY A 57 -2.79 -22.71 18.21
N ASP A 58 -1.46 -22.68 18.13
CA ASP A 58 -0.64 -21.46 18.05
C ASP A 58 -0.71 -20.82 16.66
N LEU A 59 -1.03 -21.60 15.63
CA LEU A 59 -1.39 -21.11 14.29
C LEU A 59 -2.80 -21.57 13.95
N ARG A 60 -3.66 -20.64 13.54
CA ARG A 60 -5.03 -20.94 13.13
C ARG A 60 -5.23 -20.55 11.68
N LEU A 61 -5.83 -21.44 10.91
CA LEU A 61 -6.13 -21.19 9.51
C LEU A 61 -7.14 -20.05 9.40
N ARG A 62 -6.73 -18.98 8.72
CA ARG A 62 -7.58 -17.83 8.38
C ARG A 62 -8.31 -18.05 7.06
N SER A 63 -7.58 -18.48 6.03
CA SER A 63 -8.15 -18.71 4.70
C SER A 63 -7.34 -19.72 3.89
N ILE A 64 -8.01 -20.34 2.90
CA ILE A 64 -7.38 -21.08 1.81
C ILE A 64 -7.85 -20.44 0.52
N THR A 65 -6.91 -20.02 -0.33
CA THR A 65 -7.20 -19.40 -1.62
C THR A 65 -6.51 -20.18 -2.73
N SER A 66 -7.26 -20.60 -3.75
CA SER A 66 -6.67 -21.19 -4.95
C SER A 66 -5.92 -20.13 -5.74
N ASP A 67 -4.75 -20.48 -6.28
CA ASP A 67 -3.99 -19.59 -7.15
C ASP A 67 -4.65 -19.54 -8.54
N ALA A 68 -5.10 -18.35 -8.93
CA ALA A 68 -5.79 -18.17 -10.20
C ALA A 68 -4.84 -18.23 -11.41
N LEU A 69 -3.53 -18.10 -11.20
CA LEU A 69 -2.52 -18.10 -12.25
C LEU A 69 -1.81 -19.45 -12.39
N LEU A 70 -1.77 -20.25 -11.31
CA LEU A 70 -1.12 -21.56 -11.28
C LEU A 70 -2.14 -22.63 -10.85
N PRO A 71 -2.81 -23.28 -11.81
CA PRO A 71 -3.80 -24.32 -11.51
C PRO A 71 -3.20 -25.45 -10.64
N GLY A 72 -3.95 -25.86 -9.63
CA GLY A 72 -3.52 -26.87 -8.68
C GLY A 72 -2.71 -26.35 -7.48
N ARG A 73 -2.40 -25.03 -7.46
CA ARG A 73 -1.80 -24.37 -6.31
C ARG A 73 -2.87 -23.81 -5.38
N ALA A 74 -2.58 -23.83 -4.09
CA ALA A 74 -3.39 -23.18 -3.06
C ALA A 74 -2.48 -22.48 -2.03
N HIS A 75 -2.98 -21.40 -1.46
CA HIS A 75 -2.31 -20.60 -0.44
C HIS A 75 -3.13 -20.67 0.84
N GLU A 76 -2.55 -21.27 1.85
CA GLU A 76 -3.10 -21.35 3.20
C GLU A 76 -2.51 -20.20 4.03
N ARG A 77 -3.36 -19.36 4.59
CA ARG A 77 -2.97 -18.26 5.49
C ARG A 77 -3.33 -18.61 6.91
N PHE A 78 -2.37 -18.52 7.80
CA PHE A 78 -2.51 -18.80 9.21
C PHE A 78 -2.15 -17.58 10.02
N ASP A 79 -2.98 -17.24 11.01
CA ASP A 79 -2.67 -16.21 12.01
C ASP A 79 -2.12 -16.87 13.27
N GLN A 80 -1.06 -16.29 13.83
CA GLN A 80 -0.54 -16.75 15.11
C GLN A 80 -1.48 -16.34 16.24
N HIS A 81 -1.67 -17.26 17.19
CA HIS A 81 -2.41 -17.01 18.42
C HIS A 81 -1.53 -17.35 19.63
N TYR A 82 -1.74 -16.64 20.71
CA TYR A 82 -1.17 -16.93 22.01
C TYR A 82 -2.29 -17.06 23.03
N ARG A 83 -2.43 -18.23 23.64
CA ARG A 83 -3.54 -18.54 24.56
C ARG A 83 -4.92 -18.16 24.01
N GLY A 84 -5.10 -18.32 22.71
CA GLY A 84 -6.36 -18.05 22.02
C GLY A 84 -6.54 -16.61 21.51
N VAL A 85 -5.66 -15.66 21.87
CA VAL A 85 -5.66 -14.28 21.40
C VAL A 85 -4.76 -14.17 20.17
N PRO A 86 -5.20 -13.55 19.05
CA PRO A 86 -4.37 -13.36 17.88
C PRO A 86 -3.18 -12.45 18.17
N VAL A 87 -2.03 -12.75 17.57
CA VAL A 87 -0.80 -11.95 17.68
C VAL A 87 -0.71 -11.03 16.49
N GLU A 88 -0.72 -9.73 16.72
CA GLU A 88 -0.74 -8.72 15.68
C GLU A 88 0.49 -8.80 14.77
N GLY A 89 0.26 -8.82 13.45
CA GLY A 89 1.31 -8.90 12.45
C GLY A 89 2.10 -10.22 12.44
N ALA A 90 1.57 -11.27 13.01
CA ALA A 90 2.18 -12.60 13.03
C ALA A 90 1.33 -13.56 12.19
N ASP A 91 1.73 -13.75 10.95
CA ASP A 91 1.05 -14.64 10.01
C ASP A 91 2.03 -15.48 9.17
N ILE A 92 1.55 -16.63 8.72
CA ILE A 92 2.27 -17.54 7.83
C ILE A 92 1.41 -17.78 6.59
N VAL A 93 2.05 -17.74 5.44
CA VAL A 93 1.48 -18.21 4.18
C VAL A 93 2.20 -19.49 3.78
N ARG A 94 1.45 -20.58 3.63
CA ARG A 94 1.95 -21.85 3.10
C ARG A 94 1.35 -22.09 1.72
N GLU A 95 2.21 -22.21 0.71
CA GLU A 95 1.81 -22.58 -0.64
C GLU A 95 1.87 -24.10 -0.79
N THR A 96 0.83 -24.70 -1.39
CA THR A 96 0.74 -26.15 -1.58
C THR A 96 0.29 -26.50 -3.00
N ASP A 97 0.72 -27.69 -3.48
CA ASP A 97 0.20 -28.36 -4.68
C ASP A 97 -0.14 -29.84 -4.41
N GLY A 98 -0.57 -30.13 -3.20
CA GLY A 98 -0.66 -31.46 -2.62
C GLY A 98 0.53 -31.76 -1.69
N THR A 99 1.61 -31.01 -1.84
CA THR A 99 2.75 -30.96 -0.91
C THR A 99 3.10 -29.49 -0.63
N THR A 100 3.80 -29.20 0.45
CA THR A 100 4.25 -27.83 0.74
C THR A 100 5.34 -27.41 -0.24
N VAL A 101 5.14 -26.30 -0.91
CA VAL A 101 6.04 -25.73 -1.92
C VAL A 101 6.87 -24.59 -1.34
N SER A 102 6.23 -23.72 -0.58
CA SER A 102 6.89 -22.62 0.11
C SER A 102 6.18 -22.24 1.41
N ILE A 103 6.93 -21.63 2.34
CA ILE A 103 6.40 -21.07 3.59
C ILE A 103 7.04 -19.71 3.78
N LEU A 104 6.21 -18.66 3.82
CA LEU A 104 6.64 -17.29 4.05
C LEU A 104 5.83 -16.66 5.18
N GLY A 105 6.43 -15.66 5.85
CA GLY A 105 5.77 -14.88 6.89
C GLY A 105 6.64 -14.67 8.11
N GLN A 106 6.01 -14.50 9.26
CA GLN A 106 6.74 -14.35 10.52
C GLN A 106 5.91 -14.82 11.71
N VAL A 107 6.61 -15.31 12.73
CA VAL A 107 6.02 -15.74 14.00
C VAL A 107 6.86 -15.27 15.17
N TYR A 108 6.21 -15.05 16.29
CA TYR A 108 6.87 -14.70 17.54
C TYR A 108 6.99 -15.91 18.45
N SER A 109 8.04 -15.94 19.26
CA SER A 109 8.29 -16.94 20.29
C SER A 109 8.59 -16.26 21.63
N GLY A 110 8.41 -16.99 22.74
CA GLY A 110 8.67 -16.43 24.06
C GLY A 110 7.68 -15.34 24.47
N ILE A 111 6.47 -15.37 23.93
CA ILE A 111 5.40 -14.44 24.35
C ILE A 111 5.08 -14.72 25.82
N ASP A 112 5.17 -13.67 26.64
CA ASP A 112 4.78 -13.73 28.05
C ASP A 112 3.93 -12.49 28.37
N VAL A 113 2.62 -12.65 28.27
CA VAL A 113 1.62 -11.61 28.54
C VAL A 113 0.38 -12.24 29.19
N ASP A 114 -0.21 -11.54 30.15
CA ASP A 114 -1.53 -11.92 30.67
C ASP A 114 -2.59 -11.62 29.59
N THR A 115 -3.34 -12.64 29.19
CA THR A 115 -4.37 -12.54 28.17
C THR A 115 -5.77 -12.25 28.74
N THR A 116 -5.87 -11.92 30.03
CA THR A 116 -7.11 -11.53 30.68
C THR A 116 -7.23 -10.01 30.74
N PRO A 117 -8.06 -9.36 29.93
CA PRO A 117 -8.15 -7.91 29.91
C PRO A 117 -8.80 -7.39 31.21
N ALA A 118 -8.28 -6.29 31.75
CA ALA A 118 -8.89 -5.56 32.85
C ALA A 118 -10.02 -4.63 32.38
N LEU A 119 -9.91 -4.13 31.15
CA LEU A 119 -10.95 -3.33 30.47
C LEU A 119 -11.78 -4.24 29.56
N ASN A 120 -13.07 -3.98 29.45
CA ASN A 120 -13.87 -4.57 28.37
C ASN A 120 -13.77 -3.71 27.08
N ALA A 121 -14.28 -4.25 25.95
CA ALA A 121 -14.24 -3.60 24.67
C ALA A 121 -14.91 -2.21 24.64
N ASP A 122 -16.03 -2.04 25.35
CA ASP A 122 -16.74 -0.76 25.44
C ASP A 122 -15.94 0.29 26.22
N GLN A 123 -15.30 -0.12 27.31
CA GLN A 123 -14.43 0.76 28.08
C GLN A 123 -13.21 1.20 27.26
N ALA A 124 -12.60 0.29 26.51
CA ALA A 124 -11.49 0.60 25.61
C ALA A 124 -11.92 1.60 24.53
N ARG A 125 -13.09 1.39 23.90
CA ARG A 125 -13.67 2.33 22.93
C ARG A 125 -13.88 3.72 23.53
N GLN A 126 -14.52 3.81 24.70
CA GLN A 126 -14.78 5.08 25.38
C GLN A 126 -13.49 5.86 25.70
N GLN A 127 -12.42 5.17 26.04
CA GLN A 127 -11.13 5.83 26.29
C GLN A 127 -10.55 6.46 25.01
N ILE A 128 -10.65 5.79 23.86
CA ILE A 128 -10.24 6.38 22.58
C ILE A 128 -11.14 7.56 22.21
N GLU A 129 -12.47 7.43 22.39
CA GLU A 129 -13.40 8.54 22.13
C GLU A 129 -13.05 9.79 22.93
N GLN A 130 -12.68 9.61 24.20
CA GLN A 130 -12.27 10.72 25.06
C GLN A 130 -10.89 11.27 24.69
N ALA A 131 -9.91 10.39 24.42
CA ALA A 131 -8.53 10.80 24.13
C ALA A 131 -8.40 11.48 22.76
N ALA A 132 -9.12 10.99 21.75
CA ALA A 132 -9.05 11.50 20.38
C ALA A 132 -10.14 12.54 20.05
N GLY A 133 -11.12 12.75 20.94
CA GLY A 133 -12.23 13.70 20.73
C GLY A 133 -13.18 13.28 19.61
N ILE A 134 -13.37 11.97 19.43
CA ILE A 134 -14.16 11.38 18.33
C ILE A 134 -15.29 10.50 18.89
N THR A 135 -16.25 10.16 18.06
CA THR A 135 -17.29 9.14 18.37
C THR A 135 -17.06 7.92 17.49
N ILE A 136 -16.97 6.74 18.07
CA ILE A 136 -16.77 5.47 17.37
C ILE A 136 -18.09 4.73 17.27
N SER A 137 -18.47 4.32 16.07
CA SER A 137 -19.71 3.53 15.87
C SER A 137 -19.68 2.25 16.70
N ALA A 138 -20.77 1.98 17.40
CA ALA A 138 -20.95 0.74 18.17
C ALA A 138 -20.90 -0.55 17.31
N GLN A 139 -21.02 -0.41 15.98
CA GLN A 139 -20.89 -1.54 15.04
C GLN A 139 -19.44 -1.93 14.77
N ARG A 140 -18.46 -1.10 15.17
CA ARG A 140 -17.04 -1.41 15.10
C ARG A 140 -16.58 -1.99 16.44
N GLU A 141 -16.63 -3.30 16.55
CA GLU A 141 -16.21 -3.98 17.79
C GLU A 141 -14.67 -3.97 17.91
N PRO A 142 -14.15 -3.54 19.07
CA PRO A 142 -12.71 -3.65 19.36
C PRO A 142 -12.24 -5.10 19.33
N ARG A 143 -11.13 -5.36 18.66
CA ARG A 143 -10.51 -6.70 18.58
C ARG A 143 -9.40 -6.84 19.62
N LEU A 144 -9.49 -7.83 20.50
CA LEU A 144 -8.42 -8.14 21.45
C LEU A 144 -7.25 -8.82 20.72
N VAL A 145 -6.03 -8.29 20.90
CA VAL A 145 -4.81 -8.79 20.26
C VAL A 145 -3.63 -8.81 21.24
N VAL A 146 -2.66 -9.67 20.98
CA VAL A 146 -1.31 -9.54 21.55
C VAL A 146 -0.52 -8.64 20.61
N LEU A 147 -0.08 -7.49 21.09
CA LEU A 147 0.65 -6.49 20.32
C LEU A 147 2.15 -6.62 20.61
N PRO A 148 2.98 -7.02 19.63
CA PRO A 148 4.43 -6.98 19.80
C PRO A 148 4.95 -5.53 19.86
N GLY A 149 5.84 -5.24 20.77
CA GLY A 149 6.61 -3.98 20.82
C GLY A 149 7.51 -3.84 19.58
N ASP A 150 7.83 -2.61 19.22
CA ASP A 150 8.54 -2.38 17.95
C ASP A 150 10.03 -2.80 18.00
N ASP A 151 10.72 -2.66 19.15
CA ASP A 151 12.17 -2.92 19.23
C ASP A 151 12.65 -3.62 20.52
N ASP A 152 11.81 -3.85 21.51
CA ASP A 152 12.25 -4.26 22.86
C ASP A 152 11.88 -5.69 23.25
N GLY A 153 11.25 -6.44 22.34
CA GLY A 153 10.83 -7.83 22.57
C GLY A 153 9.72 -7.97 23.61
N ARG A 154 9.05 -6.89 24.01
CA ARG A 154 7.87 -6.93 24.88
C ARG A 154 6.62 -7.29 24.09
N PHE A 155 5.62 -7.75 24.82
CA PHE A 155 4.28 -8.03 24.28
C PHE A 155 3.26 -7.41 25.23
N ASP A 156 2.32 -6.69 24.66
CA ASP A 156 1.22 -6.09 25.40
C ASP A 156 -0.10 -6.73 24.97
N LEU A 157 -1.05 -6.86 25.89
CA LEU A 157 -2.42 -7.17 25.54
C LEU A 157 -3.14 -5.88 25.17
N ALA A 158 -3.65 -5.78 23.96
CA ALA A 158 -4.27 -4.56 23.47
C ALA A 158 -5.62 -4.80 22.83
N TYR A 159 -6.48 -3.79 22.84
CA TYR A 159 -7.61 -3.70 21.92
C TYR A 159 -7.20 -2.92 20.68
N GLU A 160 -7.38 -3.52 19.51
CA GLU A 160 -7.32 -2.87 18.20
C GLU A 160 -8.68 -2.23 17.91
N ILE A 161 -8.67 -0.93 17.65
CA ILE A 161 -9.89 -0.13 17.47
C ILE A 161 -9.72 0.72 16.21
N HIS A 162 -10.56 0.47 15.20
CA HIS A 162 -10.68 1.32 14.04
C HIS A 162 -11.57 2.51 14.33
N ALA A 163 -11.03 3.70 14.25
CA ALA A 163 -11.73 4.92 14.59
C ALA A 163 -11.43 6.03 13.58
N GLY A 164 -12.43 6.87 13.29
CA GLY A 164 -12.23 7.97 12.37
C GLY A 164 -13.28 9.05 12.51
N SER A 165 -12.86 10.28 12.32
CA SER A 165 -13.73 11.44 12.11
C SER A 165 -13.03 12.44 11.20
N ALA A 166 -13.79 13.16 10.37
CA ALA A 166 -13.35 14.34 9.60
C ALA A 166 -11.91 14.23 9.04
N GLY A 167 -11.64 13.19 8.24
CA GLY A 167 -10.35 13.05 7.57
C GLY A 167 -9.24 12.39 8.40
N ARG A 168 -9.54 11.88 9.58
CA ARG A 168 -8.59 11.14 10.41
C ARG A 168 -9.11 9.74 10.66
N PHE A 169 -8.70 8.80 9.83
CA PHE A 169 -9.00 7.37 10.03
C PHE A 169 -7.76 6.71 10.59
N LYS A 170 -7.85 6.20 11.81
CA LYS A 170 -6.74 5.58 12.53
C LYS A 170 -7.12 4.22 13.09
N VAL A 171 -6.15 3.35 13.19
CA VAL A 171 -6.20 2.16 14.04
C VAL A 171 -5.46 2.49 15.32
N TYR A 172 -6.14 2.37 16.43
CA TYR A 172 -5.57 2.54 17.76
C TYR A 172 -5.36 1.19 18.40
N PHE A 173 -4.21 1.03 19.05
CA PHE A 173 -3.96 -0.08 19.97
C PHE A 173 -3.91 0.48 21.39
N ILE A 174 -4.89 0.09 22.18
CA ILE A 174 -5.02 0.51 23.57
C ILE A 174 -4.72 -0.66 24.49
N ASP A 175 -3.85 -0.46 25.47
CA ASP A 175 -3.51 -1.47 26.47
C ASP A 175 -4.77 -1.95 27.20
N ALA A 176 -5.01 -3.23 27.14
CA ALA A 176 -6.24 -3.83 27.68
C ALA A 176 -6.28 -3.90 29.21
N HIS A 177 -5.16 -3.60 29.89
CA HIS A 177 -5.08 -3.54 31.34
C HIS A 177 -5.15 -2.11 31.87
N THR A 178 -4.42 -1.18 31.24
CA THR A 178 -4.24 0.19 31.74
C THR A 178 -5.07 1.23 31.00
N GLY A 179 -5.46 0.96 29.75
CA GLY A 179 -6.15 1.89 28.88
C GLY A 179 -5.23 2.93 28.23
N ALA A 180 -3.92 2.77 28.31
CA ALA A 180 -2.97 3.64 27.62
C ALA A 180 -2.96 3.36 26.12
N ILE A 181 -2.88 4.39 25.28
CA ILE A 181 -2.66 4.22 23.85
C ILE A 181 -1.21 3.77 23.64
N LEU A 182 -1.04 2.53 23.18
CA LEU A 182 0.26 1.92 22.91
C LEU A 182 0.79 2.28 21.53
N ARG A 183 -0.12 2.33 20.54
CA ARG A 183 0.20 2.60 19.14
C ARG A 183 -1.01 3.20 18.45
N GLU A 184 -0.75 4.07 17.50
CA GLU A 184 -1.74 4.49 16.52
C GLU A 184 -1.16 4.36 15.11
N MET A 185 -2.01 4.07 14.13
CA MET A 185 -1.65 3.97 12.71
C MET A 185 -2.75 4.62 11.89
N THR A 186 -2.42 5.14 10.71
CA THR A 186 -3.44 5.57 9.76
C THR A 186 -4.19 4.38 9.20
N ASP A 187 -5.51 4.50 9.10
CA ASP A 187 -6.39 3.54 8.37
C ASP A 187 -6.71 4.08 6.96
N LEU A 188 -6.11 5.21 6.59
CA LEU A 188 -6.23 5.80 5.27
C LEU A 188 -5.13 5.28 4.37
N GLN A 189 -5.54 4.78 3.21
CA GLN A 189 -4.66 4.38 2.13
C GLN A 189 -5.01 5.29 0.95
N MET A 190 -4.06 6.02 0.37
CA MET A 190 -4.33 7.24 -0.39
C MET A 190 -3.86 7.26 -1.84
N GLN A 191 -4.70 7.56 -2.80
CA GLN A 191 -4.47 8.30 -4.05
C GLN A 191 -5.69 8.53 -4.98
N ALA A 192 -5.59 9.27 -6.06
CA ALA A 192 -6.63 10.02 -6.73
C ALA A 192 -7.09 9.63 -8.14
N ALA A 193 -8.25 9.76 -8.64
CA ALA A 193 -8.90 10.12 -9.82
C ALA A 193 -10.04 9.90 -10.71
N VAL A 194 -10.71 10.08 -11.69
CA VAL A 194 -11.91 10.43 -12.33
C VAL A 194 -12.52 10.24 -13.68
N GLY A 195 -13.64 10.41 -14.11
CA GLY A 195 -14.64 11.01 -14.82
C GLY A 195 -15.39 10.71 -16.06
N GLN A 196 -16.79 10.86 -16.47
CA GLN A 196 -17.31 10.61 -17.77
C GLN A 196 -18.76 10.81 -18.28
N GLY A 197 -19.25 10.49 -19.42
CA GLY A 197 -20.03 10.88 -20.54
C GLY A 197 -19.18 11.60 -21.55
N THR A 198 -18.70 12.74 -21.22
CA THR A 198 -17.45 13.36 -21.64
C THR A 198 -16.65 13.57 -20.39
N GLY A 199 -15.50 12.94 -20.20
CA GLY A 199 -14.72 13.00 -19.01
C GLY A 199 -14.27 14.41 -18.64
N VAL A 200 -13.74 14.58 -17.44
CA VAL A 200 -13.12 15.84 -16.99
C VAL A 200 -12.06 16.32 -17.98
N LEU A 201 -11.42 15.37 -18.68
CA LEU A 201 -10.42 15.65 -19.71
C LEU A 201 -11.00 15.74 -21.13
N GLY A 202 -12.31 15.65 -21.27
CA GLY A 202 -12.99 15.82 -22.55
C GLY A 202 -13.14 14.56 -23.41
N ASP A 203 -12.78 13.39 -22.89
CA ASP A 203 -12.87 12.13 -23.59
C ASP A 203 -14.25 11.46 -23.47
N PRO A 204 -14.78 10.86 -24.54
CA PRO A 204 -16.02 10.12 -24.49
C PRO A 204 -15.81 8.73 -23.91
N LYS A 205 -16.51 8.38 -22.83
CA LYS A 205 -16.50 7.06 -22.20
C LYS A 205 -17.86 6.40 -22.19
N LYS A 206 -17.86 5.09 -22.14
CA LYS A 206 -19.08 4.29 -22.05
C LYS A 206 -19.31 3.88 -20.60
N MET A 207 -20.43 4.22 -20.05
CA MET A 207 -20.79 3.93 -18.69
C MET A 207 -21.80 2.78 -18.57
N SER A 208 -21.55 1.83 -17.68
CA SER A 208 -22.50 0.78 -17.32
C SER A 208 -23.44 1.29 -16.25
N ALA A 209 -24.67 1.64 -16.60
CA ALA A 209 -25.68 2.14 -15.68
C ALA A 209 -26.84 1.16 -15.54
N SER A 210 -27.66 1.33 -14.50
CA SER A 210 -28.97 0.68 -14.41
C SER A 210 -30.09 1.71 -14.30
N GLN A 211 -31.27 1.38 -14.78
CA GLN A 211 -32.43 2.24 -14.68
C GLN A 211 -33.20 1.96 -13.40
N ALA A 212 -33.57 2.98 -12.65
CA ALA A 212 -34.36 2.88 -11.43
C ALA A 212 -35.31 4.07 -11.31
N GLY A 213 -36.61 3.84 -11.16
CA GLY A 213 -37.57 4.90 -10.93
C GLY A 213 -37.68 5.97 -12.05
N GLY A 214 -37.33 5.64 -13.27
CA GLY A 214 -37.37 6.56 -14.42
C GLY A 214 -36.09 7.37 -14.64
N VAL A 215 -35.06 7.18 -13.82
CA VAL A 215 -33.72 7.75 -13.97
C VAL A 215 -32.67 6.66 -14.15
N TYR A 216 -31.53 7.01 -14.67
CA TYR A 216 -30.36 6.15 -14.74
C TYR A 216 -29.49 6.38 -13.51
N VAL A 217 -28.94 5.29 -12.97
CA VAL A 217 -28.07 5.32 -11.76
C VAL A 217 -26.74 4.66 -12.05
N ALA A 218 -25.68 5.16 -11.48
CA ALA A 218 -24.33 4.63 -11.55
C ALA A 218 -24.20 3.37 -10.68
N ASP A 219 -24.86 2.29 -11.12
CA ASP A 219 -24.96 0.98 -10.47
C ASP A 219 -24.80 -0.09 -11.55
N ASP A 220 -23.57 -0.53 -11.76
CA ASP A 220 -23.24 -1.57 -12.74
C ASP A 220 -23.66 -2.95 -12.22
N LYS A 221 -24.56 -3.58 -12.94
CA LYS A 221 -25.05 -4.93 -12.70
C LYS A 221 -24.61 -5.93 -13.75
N MET A 222 -23.78 -5.51 -14.69
CA MET A 222 -23.31 -6.36 -15.79
C MET A 222 -22.04 -7.14 -15.41
N ARG A 223 -21.25 -6.60 -14.47
CA ARG A 223 -20.08 -7.29 -13.90
C ARG A 223 -20.48 -8.12 -12.66
N PRO A 224 -19.78 -9.23 -12.35
CA PRO A 224 -20.08 -10.05 -11.16
C PRO A 224 -20.06 -9.28 -9.85
N PRO A 225 -19.05 -8.42 -9.51
CA PRO A 225 -19.17 -7.53 -8.38
C PRO A 225 -20.12 -6.39 -8.72
N ARG A 226 -20.88 -5.95 -7.77
CA ARG A 226 -21.67 -4.75 -7.91
C ARG A 226 -20.74 -3.53 -7.85
N LEU A 227 -20.75 -2.70 -8.88
CA LEU A 227 -20.00 -1.44 -8.92
C LEU A 227 -20.99 -0.28 -8.73
N VAL A 228 -20.78 0.54 -7.71
CA VAL A 228 -21.67 1.68 -7.43
C VAL A 228 -20.85 2.94 -7.22
N THR A 229 -21.30 4.02 -7.85
CA THR A 229 -20.76 5.35 -7.59
C THR A 229 -21.81 6.19 -6.89
N PHE A 230 -21.44 6.76 -5.74
CA PHE A 230 -22.24 7.66 -4.95
C PHE A 230 -21.78 9.11 -5.18
N ASP A 231 -22.72 10.00 -5.40
CA ASP A 231 -22.52 11.45 -5.49
C ASP A 231 -23.09 12.09 -4.21
N LEU A 232 -22.22 12.61 -3.37
CA LEU A 232 -22.63 13.23 -2.10
C LEU A 232 -22.94 14.74 -2.24
N LYS A 233 -22.86 15.28 -3.46
CA LYS A 233 -23.32 16.64 -3.82
C LYS A 233 -22.72 17.76 -2.97
N GLY A 234 -21.49 17.56 -2.48
CA GLY A 234 -20.80 18.51 -1.64
C GLY A 234 -21.24 18.55 -0.17
N ASP A 235 -22.03 17.56 0.28
CA ASP A 235 -22.49 17.49 1.67
C ASP A 235 -21.43 16.86 2.58
N LEU A 236 -20.52 17.70 3.12
CA LEU A 236 -19.46 17.29 4.04
C LEU A 236 -20.01 16.58 5.30
N ILE A 237 -21.19 16.99 5.80
CA ILE A 237 -21.79 16.35 6.97
C ILE A 237 -22.21 14.91 6.63
N ARG A 238 -22.85 14.72 5.46
CA ARG A 238 -23.21 13.40 4.95
C ARG A 238 -21.98 12.55 4.70
N THR A 239 -20.96 13.14 4.09
CA THR A 239 -19.66 12.50 3.84
C THR A 239 -19.05 11.95 5.12
N ASN A 240 -18.86 12.79 6.14
CA ASN A 240 -18.29 12.36 7.42
C ASN A 240 -19.12 11.27 8.09
N ARG A 241 -20.43 11.37 8.09
CA ARG A 241 -21.30 10.34 8.68
C ARG A 241 -21.18 8.97 7.99
N ILE A 242 -20.95 8.95 6.68
CA ILE A 242 -20.70 7.71 5.92
C ILE A 242 -19.32 7.15 6.26
N LEU A 243 -18.30 8.00 6.29
CA LEU A 243 -16.93 7.60 6.62
C LEU A 243 -16.82 7.07 8.05
N ASP A 244 -17.47 7.73 9.00
CA ASP A 244 -17.54 7.30 10.40
C ASP A 244 -18.41 6.04 10.61
N ALA A 245 -18.97 5.48 9.55
CA ALA A 245 -19.89 4.36 9.58
C ALA A 245 -21.15 4.60 10.47
N VAL A 246 -21.48 5.88 10.72
CA VAL A 246 -22.71 6.27 11.45
C VAL A 246 -23.95 5.98 10.60
N VAL A 247 -23.83 6.13 9.28
CA VAL A 247 -24.87 5.80 8.30
C VAL A 247 -24.25 5.10 7.09
N ALA A 248 -24.99 4.20 6.46
CA ALA A 248 -24.60 3.66 5.15
C ALA A 248 -25.05 4.60 4.03
N PRO A 249 -24.36 4.61 2.85
CA PRO A 249 -24.91 5.19 1.65
C PRO A 249 -26.24 4.52 1.28
N ILE A 250 -27.18 5.30 0.77
CA ILE A 250 -28.51 4.85 0.37
C ILE A 250 -28.74 5.11 -1.13
N ASP A 251 -29.82 4.62 -1.68
CA ASP A 251 -30.10 4.72 -3.11
C ASP A 251 -30.19 6.17 -3.63
N THR A 252 -30.58 7.12 -2.79
CA THR A 252 -30.61 8.55 -3.13
C THR A 252 -29.24 9.23 -3.16
N ASP A 253 -28.22 8.58 -2.63
CA ASP A 253 -26.82 9.07 -2.71
C ASP A 253 -26.14 8.62 -4.03
N LYS A 254 -26.72 7.66 -4.77
CA LYS A 254 -26.15 7.23 -6.04
C LYS A 254 -26.13 8.36 -7.04
N ALA A 255 -25.04 8.45 -7.81
CA ALA A 255 -25.00 9.34 -8.96
C ALA A 255 -26.11 8.94 -9.96
N THR A 256 -26.84 9.95 -10.45
CA THR A 256 -28.01 9.75 -11.31
C THR A 256 -28.00 10.67 -12.52
N ASP A 257 -28.60 10.18 -13.61
CA ASP A 257 -28.81 10.94 -14.82
C ASP A 257 -30.22 10.69 -15.38
N SER A 258 -30.80 11.68 -16.05
CA SER A 258 -32.19 11.62 -16.48
C SER A 258 -32.41 10.92 -17.83
N ASP A 259 -31.43 10.97 -18.73
CA ASP A 259 -31.54 10.48 -20.11
C ASP A 259 -30.40 9.56 -20.55
N ASN A 260 -29.53 9.18 -19.61
CA ASN A 260 -28.33 8.36 -19.84
C ASN A 260 -27.24 9.06 -20.69
N VAL A 261 -27.34 10.37 -20.86
CA VAL A 261 -26.29 11.22 -21.43
C VAL A 261 -25.65 11.99 -20.29
N TRP A 262 -24.82 11.32 -19.57
CA TRP A 262 -24.23 11.80 -18.33
C TRP A 262 -23.41 13.06 -18.53
N THR A 263 -23.76 14.10 -17.81
CA THR A 263 -23.11 15.41 -17.88
C THR A 263 -22.14 15.63 -16.71
N ASP A 264 -22.25 14.84 -15.64
CA ASP A 264 -21.30 14.85 -14.57
C ASP A 264 -20.07 14.01 -14.93
N GLY A 265 -19.04 14.67 -15.42
CA GLY A 265 -17.78 14.05 -15.77
C GLY A 265 -17.08 13.34 -14.60
N VAL A 266 -17.34 13.73 -13.34
CA VAL A 266 -16.71 13.15 -12.16
C VAL A 266 -17.32 11.79 -11.82
N ALA A 267 -18.64 11.72 -11.76
CA ALA A 267 -19.35 10.51 -11.40
C ALA A 267 -19.11 9.38 -12.41
N VAL A 268 -19.09 9.70 -13.67
CA VAL A 268 -19.01 8.69 -14.71
C VAL A 268 -17.61 8.10 -14.88
N ASP A 269 -16.55 8.87 -14.69
CA ASP A 269 -15.20 8.29 -14.74
C ASP A 269 -14.91 7.46 -13.51
N ALA A 270 -15.20 7.94 -12.35
CA ALA A 270 -15.13 7.11 -11.18
C ALA A 270 -15.81 5.75 -11.47
N HIS A 271 -17.03 5.81 -12.01
CA HIS A 271 -17.78 4.59 -12.33
C HIS A 271 -17.14 3.75 -13.46
N THR A 272 -16.68 4.41 -14.51
CA THR A 272 -16.05 3.72 -15.63
C THR A 272 -14.70 3.11 -15.24
N TYR A 273 -13.89 3.84 -14.48
CA TYR A 273 -12.58 3.38 -14.05
C TYR A 273 -12.66 2.28 -12.99
N LEU A 274 -13.67 2.29 -12.11
CA LEU A 274 -14.01 1.12 -11.30
C LEU A 274 -14.20 -0.12 -12.17
N GLY A 275 -14.98 0.01 -13.24
CA GLY A 275 -15.23 -1.07 -14.17
C GLY A 275 -13.98 -1.52 -14.94
N TRP A 276 -13.15 -0.58 -15.40
CA TRP A 276 -11.93 -0.90 -16.14
C TRP A 276 -10.88 -1.57 -15.24
N THR A 277 -10.79 -1.15 -14.00
CA THR A 277 -9.91 -1.78 -13.01
C THR A 277 -10.36 -3.20 -12.70
N TYR A 278 -11.69 -3.41 -12.52
CA TYR A 278 -12.22 -4.76 -12.39
C TYR A 278 -11.86 -5.63 -13.60
N ASP A 279 -12.06 -5.12 -14.83
CA ASP A 279 -11.77 -5.83 -16.06
C ASP A 279 -10.26 -6.18 -16.16
N TYR A 280 -9.37 -5.29 -15.75
CA TYR A 280 -7.93 -5.57 -15.69
C TYR A 280 -7.64 -6.74 -14.74
N TYR A 281 -8.10 -6.67 -13.49
CA TYR A 281 -7.91 -7.74 -12.52
C TYR A 281 -8.51 -9.06 -12.98
N TYR A 282 -9.68 -9.03 -13.60
CA TYR A 282 -10.34 -10.23 -14.07
C TYR A 282 -9.68 -10.82 -15.33
N LEU A 283 -9.49 -10.02 -16.37
CA LEU A 283 -9.01 -10.49 -17.67
C LEU A 283 -7.50 -10.80 -17.66
N ARG A 284 -6.72 -10.04 -16.92
CA ARG A 284 -5.26 -10.20 -16.86
C ARG A 284 -4.82 -11.17 -15.77
N LEU A 285 -5.49 -11.15 -14.62
CA LEU A 285 -5.04 -11.79 -13.39
C LEU A 285 -6.03 -12.84 -12.87
N ASN A 286 -7.17 -13.02 -13.54
CA ASN A 286 -8.25 -13.94 -13.19
C ASN A 286 -8.79 -13.72 -11.75
N ARG A 287 -8.78 -12.46 -11.27
CA ARG A 287 -9.29 -12.09 -9.94
C ARG A 287 -10.68 -11.46 -10.04
N ARG A 288 -11.61 -11.92 -9.21
CA ARG A 288 -13.01 -11.49 -9.19
C ARG A 288 -13.25 -10.40 -8.15
N GLY A 289 -12.78 -9.18 -8.41
CA GLY A 289 -12.94 -8.03 -7.51
C GLY A 289 -11.96 -8.02 -6.34
N LEU A 290 -12.28 -7.22 -5.31
CA LEU A 290 -11.35 -6.89 -4.23
C LEU A 290 -10.95 -8.10 -3.37
N ASP A 291 -11.91 -9.00 -3.10
CA ASP A 291 -11.77 -10.17 -2.23
C ASP A 291 -11.63 -11.50 -3.00
N ASP A 292 -11.56 -11.44 -4.34
CA ASP A 292 -11.63 -12.59 -5.25
C ASP A 292 -12.95 -13.39 -5.17
N ASN A 293 -13.96 -12.81 -4.53
CA ASN A 293 -15.28 -13.40 -4.35
C ASN A 293 -16.42 -12.43 -4.72
N SER A 294 -16.12 -11.42 -5.54
CA SER A 294 -17.08 -10.46 -6.08
C SER A 294 -17.71 -9.52 -5.03
N ALA A 295 -16.96 -9.15 -3.98
CA ALA A 295 -17.39 -8.09 -3.05
C ALA A 295 -17.70 -6.79 -3.81
N PRO A 296 -18.71 -6.02 -3.39
CA PRO A 296 -19.06 -4.76 -4.02
C PRO A 296 -17.86 -3.79 -4.09
N MET A 297 -17.77 -3.06 -5.18
CA MET A 297 -16.78 -2.00 -5.39
C MET A 297 -17.52 -0.66 -5.38
N LEU A 298 -17.22 0.17 -4.38
CA LEU A 298 -17.98 1.38 -4.08
C LEU A 298 -17.08 2.60 -4.20
N GLY A 299 -17.51 3.62 -4.94
CA GLY A 299 -16.82 4.89 -5.07
C GLY A 299 -17.71 6.06 -4.65
N ILE A 300 -17.12 7.07 -4.02
CA ILE A 300 -17.77 8.32 -3.64
C ILE A 300 -17.12 9.45 -4.42
N VAL A 301 -17.95 10.28 -5.06
CA VAL A 301 -17.58 11.55 -5.69
C VAL A 301 -18.31 12.70 -5.01
N HIS A 302 -17.83 13.90 -5.22
CA HIS A 302 -18.38 15.14 -4.66
C HIS A 302 -18.58 15.07 -3.13
N PRO A 303 -17.52 14.68 -2.37
CA PRO A 303 -17.58 14.64 -0.90
C PRO A 303 -17.76 16.03 -0.29
N VAL A 304 -17.30 17.07 -0.98
CA VAL A 304 -17.36 18.48 -0.63
C VAL A 304 -17.65 19.34 -1.87
N ASN A 305 -18.00 20.61 -1.67
CA ASN A 305 -18.09 21.55 -2.79
C ASN A 305 -16.70 22.10 -3.13
N ARG A 306 -16.26 21.92 -4.37
CA ARG A 306 -14.92 22.32 -4.86
C ARG A 306 -14.56 23.78 -4.54
N ASN A 307 -15.53 24.69 -4.58
CA ASN A 307 -15.27 26.11 -4.37
C ASN A 307 -15.12 26.51 -2.89
N ASP A 308 -15.50 25.63 -1.96
CA ASP A 308 -15.43 25.90 -0.53
C ASP A 308 -14.02 25.64 0.05
N ILE A 309 -13.05 25.22 -0.78
CA ILE A 309 -11.65 24.95 -0.38
C ILE A 309 -11.01 26.10 0.39
N PHE A 310 -11.37 27.35 0.10
CA PHE A 310 -10.78 28.53 0.76
C PHE A 310 -11.35 28.77 2.17
N GLU A 311 -12.47 28.13 2.51
CA GLU A 311 -13.12 28.19 3.81
C GLU A 311 -12.90 26.87 4.61
N ALA A 312 -12.37 25.84 3.95
CA ALA A 312 -12.13 24.53 4.53
C ALA A 312 -10.94 24.54 5.51
N THR A 313 -10.96 23.64 6.47
CA THR A 313 -9.81 23.43 7.34
C THR A 313 -8.63 22.80 6.56
N ALA A 314 -7.42 22.91 7.08
CA ALA A 314 -6.26 22.26 6.44
C ALA A 314 -6.42 20.73 6.35
N ASP A 315 -7.04 20.10 7.35
CA ASP A 315 -7.35 18.68 7.36
C ASP A 315 -8.37 18.32 6.27
N ASP A 316 -9.44 19.12 6.12
CA ASP A 316 -10.44 18.91 5.07
C ASP A 316 -9.83 19.11 3.68
N VAL A 317 -8.97 20.13 3.52
CA VAL A 317 -8.26 20.37 2.24
C VAL A 317 -7.37 19.16 1.90
N GLY A 318 -6.59 18.68 2.85
CA GLY A 318 -5.75 17.49 2.66
C GLY A 318 -6.55 16.25 2.33
N THR A 319 -7.75 16.08 2.90
CA THR A 319 -8.53 14.84 2.79
C THR A 319 -9.49 14.84 1.59
N PHE A 320 -10.23 15.93 1.38
CA PHE A 320 -11.37 15.94 0.45
C PHE A 320 -11.13 16.74 -0.83
N TYR A 321 -10.03 17.49 -0.91
CA TYR A 321 -9.70 18.25 -2.11
C TYR A 321 -8.46 17.73 -2.81
N LEU A 322 -7.37 17.52 -2.07
CA LEU A 322 -6.06 17.19 -2.66
C LEU A 322 -5.70 15.71 -2.56
N ASN A 323 -6.66 14.86 -2.22
CA ASN A 323 -6.44 13.46 -1.95
C ASN A 323 -7.58 12.57 -2.41
N ALA A 324 -7.29 11.29 -2.63
CA ALA A 324 -8.26 10.22 -2.65
C ALA A 324 -7.79 9.14 -1.69
N PHE A 325 -8.66 8.19 -1.34
CA PHE A 325 -8.27 7.14 -0.44
C PHE A 325 -9.23 5.96 -0.44
N TRP A 326 -8.67 4.79 -0.16
CA TRP A 326 -9.42 3.61 0.22
C TRP A 326 -9.73 3.63 1.72
N CYS A 327 -11.00 3.57 2.11
CA CYS A 327 -11.43 3.40 3.48
C CYS A 327 -11.87 1.95 3.72
N GLY A 328 -10.99 1.16 4.33
CA GLY A 328 -11.22 -0.29 4.54
C GLY A 328 -12.33 -0.64 5.52
N GLY A 329 -12.73 0.30 6.37
CA GLY A 329 -13.81 0.09 7.35
C GLY A 329 -15.14 0.77 7.01
N CYS A 330 -15.20 1.49 5.88
CA CYS A 330 -16.38 2.22 5.44
C CYS A 330 -17.32 1.35 4.61
N GLY A 331 -18.53 1.85 4.37
CA GLY A 331 -19.52 1.21 3.52
C GLY A 331 -20.33 0.11 4.19
N PRO A 332 -21.33 -0.41 3.47
CA PRO A 332 -22.23 -1.44 3.98
C PRO A 332 -21.48 -2.72 4.37
N GLY A 333 -21.63 -3.15 5.62
CA GLY A 333 -20.98 -4.36 6.12
C GLY A 333 -19.45 -4.27 6.19
N SER A 334 -18.87 -3.06 6.24
CA SER A 334 -17.42 -2.81 6.22
C SER A 334 -16.73 -3.38 4.96
N ALA A 335 -17.42 -3.34 3.81
CA ALA A 335 -16.89 -3.82 2.54
C ALA A 335 -15.73 -2.97 2.01
N GLY A 336 -15.55 -1.77 2.58
CA GLY A 336 -14.62 -0.75 2.10
C GLY A 336 -15.20 0.06 0.93
N MET A 337 -14.71 1.27 0.78
CA MET A 337 -15.07 2.16 -0.34
C MET A 337 -13.97 3.16 -0.63
N MET A 338 -13.97 3.68 -1.84
CA MET A 338 -13.07 4.74 -2.26
C MET A 338 -13.74 6.08 -2.18
N MET A 339 -12.94 7.11 -1.88
CA MET A 339 -13.33 8.49 -1.99
C MET A 339 -12.36 9.25 -2.88
N PHE A 340 -12.88 10.14 -3.71
CA PHE A 340 -12.12 10.96 -4.64
C PHE A 340 -12.30 12.43 -4.33
N GLY A 341 -11.18 13.13 -4.15
CA GLY A 341 -11.18 14.56 -3.84
C GLY A 341 -11.51 15.45 -5.04
N GLU A 342 -11.96 16.66 -4.74
CA GLU A 342 -12.49 17.64 -5.69
C GLU A 342 -11.41 18.36 -6.50
N GLY A 343 -10.13 18.29 -6.10
CA GLY A 343 -9.09 19.13 -6.67
C GLY A 343 -9.25 20.60 -6.32
N MET A 344 -8.56 21.45 -7.05
CA MET A 344 -8.59 22.90 -6.88
C MET A 344 -9.54 23.57 -7.89
N PRO A 345 -10.17 24.70 -7.54
CA PRO A 345 -10.96 25.46 -8.49
C PRO A 345 -10.17 25.86 -9.74
N VAL A 346 -10.85 25.98 -10.88
CA VAL A 346 -10.22 26.31 -12.15
C VAL A 346 -9.40 27.61 -12.07
N GLY A 347 -8.15 27.53 -12.50
CA GLY A 347 -7.20 28.66 -12.49
C GLY A 347 -6.30 28.72 -11.26
N TYR A 348 -6.59 27.96 -10.21
CA TYR A 348 -5.73 27.83 -9.05
C TYR A 348 -4.75 26.65 -9.21
N TYR A 349 -3.61 26.74 -8.53
CA TYR A 349 -2.54 25.74 -8.62
C TYR A 349 -1.76 25.66 -7.30
N LEU A 350 -1.14 24.53 -7.05
CA LEU A 350 -0.22 24.35 -5.91
C LEU A 350 1.05 25.19 -6.15
N VAL A 351 1.37 26.07 -5.21
CA VAL A 351 2.49 27.00 -5.34
C VAL A 351 3.83 26.26 -5.39
N ASP A 352 3.99 25.25 -4.53
CA ASP A 352 5.27 24.54 -4.35
C ASP A 352 5.62 23.67 -5.57
N SER A 353 4.66 22.94 -6.11
CA SER A 353 4.90 22.08 -7.30
C SER A 353 4.64 22.81 -8.62
N GLY A 354 3.88 23.92 -8.60
CA GLY A 354 3.46 24.62 -9.81
C GLY A 354 2.49 23.82 -10.67
N GLN A 355 1.66 22.96 -10.06
CA GLN A 355 0.71 22.11 -10.75
C GLN A 355 -0.73 22.55 -10.51
N TYR A 356 -1.55 22.48 -11.55
CA TYR A 356 -3.00 22.48 -11.40
C TYR A 356 -3.43 21.13 -10.86
N VAL A 357 -4.39 21.11 -9.94
CA VAL A 357 -4.99 19.87 -9.43
C VAL A 357 -6.45 19.86 -9.86
N ASP A 358 -6.76 18.95 -10.76
CA ASP A 358 -8.14 18.74 -11.19
C ASP A 358 -8.83 17.72 -10.27
N TYR A 359 -10.09 17.36 -10.59
CA TYR A 359 -10.76 16.29 -9.85
C TYR A 359 -9.88 15.06 -9.76
N LEU A 360 -9.65 14.60 -8.57
CA LEU A 360 -8.67 13.56 -8.32
C LEU A 360 -9.11 12.20 -8.85
N ALA A 361 -10.39 12.00 -9.22
CA ALA A 361 -10.88 10.93 -10.02
C ALA A 361 -10.38 11.00 -11.52
N ALA A 362 -9.49 11.95 -12.08
CA ALA A 362 -9.10 12.07 -13.49
C ALA A 362 -8.08 11.07 -13.99
N SER A 363 -7.29 10.39 -13.16
CA SER A 363 -6.31 9.43 -13.61
C SER A 363 -6.77 8.00 -13.38
N LEU A 364 -6.74 7.17 -14.40
CA LEU A 364 -7.14 5.77 -14.30
C LEU A 364 -6.21 4.98 -13.37
N ASP A 365 -4.91 5.28 -13.44
CA ASP A 365 -3.87 4.67 -12.60
C ASP A 365 -4.19 4.85 -11.11
N VAL A 366 -4.72 5.99 -10.74
CA VAL A 366 -5.01 6.27 -9.37
C VAL A 366 -6.33 5.66 -8.91
N VAL A 367 -7.41 5.60 -9.70
CA VAL A 367 -8.60 4.78 -9.34
C VAL A 367 -8.18 3.33 -9.11
N ALA A 368 -7.32 2.82 -9.98
CA ALA A 368 -6.82 1.46 -9.86
C ALA A 368 -5.87 1.29 -8.66
N HIS A 369 -5.11 2.33 -8.28
CA HIS A 369 -4.30 2.38 -7.08
C HIS A 369 -5.18 2.22 -5.83
N GLU A 370 -6.23 3.04 -5.67
CA GLU A 370 -7.12 2.97 -4.51
C GLU A 370 -7.86 1.61 -4.42
N LEU A 371 -8.31 1.09 -5.56
CA LEU A 371 -8.88 -0.25 -5.60
C LEU A 371 -7.88 -1.33 -5.20
N THR A 372 -6.61 -1.14 -5.53
CA THR A 372 -5.55 -2.09 -5.17
C THR A 372 -5.31 -2.13 -3.66
N HIS A 373 -5.49 -1.02 -2.93
CA HIS A 373 -5.50 -1.08 -1.47
C HIS A 373 -6.59 -2.01 -0.94
N GLY A 374 -7.77 -2.00 -1.58
CA GLY A 374 -8.83 -2.97 -1.28
C GLY A 374 -8.41 -4.42 -1.57
N VAL A 375 -7.67 -4.66 -2.66
CA VAL A 375 -7.08 -5.98 -2.95
C VAL A 375 -6.06 -6.38 -1.90
N ILE A 376 -5.18 -5.47 -1.47
CA ILE A 376 -4.19 -5.70 -0.42
C ILE A 376 -4.86 -6.04 0.90
N ALA A 377 -5.87 -5.27 1.30
CA ALA A 377 -6.62 -5.51 2.54
C ALA A 377 -7.26 -6.91 2.58
N ASN A 378 -7.70 -7.41 1.42
CA ASN A 378 -8.31 -8.74 1.27
C ASN A 378 -7.32 -9.85 0.88
N SER A 379 -6.01 -9.61 0.94
CA SER A 379 -4.99 -10.60 0.57
C SER A 379 -3.80 -10.58 1.53
N SER A 380 -2.70 -9.91 1.19
CA SER A 380 -1.51 -9.83 2.04
C SER A 380 -1.72 -9.05 3.33
N GLY A 381 -2.61 -8.06 3.34
CA GLY A 381 -2.86 -7.23 4.51
C GLY A 381 -1.63 -6.42 4.94
N LEU A 382 -0.82 -5.95 3.97
CA LEU A 382 0.40 -5.18 4.25
C LEU A 382 0.09 -4.00 5.18
N ALA A 383 0.70 -4.00 6.37
CA ALA A 383 0.50 -2.95 7.37
C ALA A 383 1.02 -1.61 6.85
N TYR A 384 0.21 -0.56 6.98
CA TYR A 384 0.47 0.76 6.38
C TYR A 384 1.48 1.56 7.19
N ARG A 385 2.72 1.05 7.29
CA ARG A 385 3.86 1.72 7.96
C ARG A 385 5.19 1.13 7.50
N ASN A 386 6.25 1.94 7.53
CA ASN A 386 7.62 1.54 7.20
C ASN A 386 7.70 0.77 5.87
N GLU A 387 8.55 -0.27 5.78
CA GLU A 387 8.72 -1.04 4.54
C GLU A 387 7.44 -1.75 4.09
N SER A 388 6.61 -2.25 5.02
CA SER A 388 5.34 -2.88 4.63
C SER A 388 4.34 -1.87 4.05
N GLY A 389 4.31 -0.65 4.58
CA GLY A 389 3.52 0.44 4.02
C GLY A 389 4.06 0.90 2.66
N ALA A 390 5.37 1.04 2.53
CA ALA A 390 6.01 1.36 1.25
C ALA A 390 5.73 0.28 0.18
N LEU A 391 5.67 -1.00 0.56
CA LEU A 391 5.27 -2.08 -0.35
C LEU A 391 3.78 -2.06 -0.67
N ASN A 392 2.93 -1.62 0.27
CA ASN A 392 1.50 -1.41 0.04
C ASN A 392 1.30 -0.35 -1.04
N GLU A 393 1.94 0.80 -0.90
CA GLU A 393 1.93 1.88 -1.89
C GLU A 393 2.53 1.46 -3.23
N ALA A 394 3.69 0.80 -3.20
CA ALA A 394 4.33 0.34 -4.42
C ALA A 394 3.45 -0.62 -5.23
N PHE A 395 2.75 -1.53 -4.56
CA PHE A 395 1.86 -2.46 -5.25
C PHE A 395 0.63 -1.74 -5.82
N ALA A 396 0.11 -0.74 -5.12
CA ALA A 396 -0.95 0.10 -5.60
C ALA A 396 -0.52 0.90 -6.86
N ASP A 397 0.65 1.55 -6.83
CA ASP A 397 1.22 2.23 -8.01
C ASP A 397 1.46 1.26 -9.19
N ILE A 398 2.03 0.09 -8.93
CA ILE A 398 2.31 -0.93 -9.95
C ILE A 398 1.02 -1.39 -10.65
N MET A 399 -0.04 -1.67 -9.89
CA MET A 399 -1.31 -2.13 -10.47
C MET A 399 -2.10 -0.98 -11.10
N GLY A 400 -1.98 0.24 -10.56
CA GLY A 400 -2.52 1.45 -11.16
C GLY A 400 -1.97 1.67 -12.56
N THR A 401 -0.67 1.84 -12.67
CA THR A 401 0.05 1.98 -13.95
C THR A 401 -0.22 0.79 -14.89
N SER A 402 -0.25 -0.45 -14.38
CA SER A 402 -0.54 -1.63 -15.21
C SER A 402 -1.97 -1.63 -15.77
N THR A 403 -2.94 -1.12 -15.02
CA THR A 403 -4.33 -0.95 -15.48
C THR A 403 -4.40 0.08 -16.61
N GLU A 404 -3.63 1.14 -16.48
CA GLU A 404 -3.53 2.17 -17.51
C GLU A 404 -2.95 1.60 -18.81
N PHE A 405 -1.80 0.93 -18.76
CA PHE A 405 -1.23 0.23 -19.94
C PHE A 405 -2.15 -0.84 -20.54
N PHE A 406 -3.06 -1.38 -19.77
CA PHE A 406 -4.04 -2.34 -20.27
C PHE A 406 -5.18 -1.66 -21.05
N ARG A 407 -5.52 -0.41 -20.72
CA ARG A 407 -6.69 0.30 -21.23
C ARG A 407 -6.40 1.44 -22.18
N GLN A 408 -5.29 2.11 -22.02
CA GLN A 408 -4.92 3.30 -22.78
C GLN A 408 -3.82 2.99 -23.80
N SER A 409 -3.64 3.89 -24.77
CA SER A 409 -2.53 3.80 -25.71
C SER A 409 -1.25 4.22 -25.01
N ARG A 410 -0.14 3.53 -25.31
CA ARG A 410 1.18 3.86 -24.77
C ARG A 410 1.62 5.24 -25.23
N ALA A 411 2.13 6.07 -24.33
CA ALA A 411 2.79 7.32 -24.67
C ALA A 411 4.00 7.08 -25.57
N ALA A 412 4.29 8.02 -26.48
CA ALA A 412 5.46 7.92 -27.35
C ALA A 412 6.78 7.96 -26.56
N ASP A 413 6.80 8.66 -25.43
CA ASP A 413 7.89 8.67 -24.45
C ASP A 413 7.33 8.25 -23.07
N VAL A 414 7.49 6.98 -22.73
CA VAL A 414 6.98 6.41 -21.46
C VAL A 414 7.82 6.80 -20.25
N VAL A 415 8.94 7.47 -20.43
CA VAL A 415 9.82 7.93 -19.33
C VAL A 415 9.42 9.32 -18.86
N SER A 416 9.05 10.17 -19.81
CA SER A 416 8.69 11.57 -19.57
C SER A 416 7.40 11.98 -20.29
N GLY A 417 6.55 11.01 -20.61
CA GLY A 417 5.25 11.22 -21.25
C GLY A 417 4.42 12.21 -20.46
N SER A 418 3.72 13.08 -21.17
CA SER A 418 2.86 14.12 -20.59
C SER A 418 1.54 14.25 -21.35
N GLY A 419 1.23 13.24 -22.16
CA GLY A 419 -0.05 13.20 -22.86
C GLY A 419 -1.14 12.71 -21.94
N THR A 420 -2.20 13.49 -21.75
CA THR A 420 -3.38 13.05 -21.02
C THR A 420 -3.97 11.80 -21.65
N MET A 421 -4.41 10.85 -20.82
CA MET A 421 -5.03 9.59 -21.22
C MET A 421 -4.14 8.71 -22.11
N THR A 422 -2.86 8.74 -21.89
CA THR A 422 -1.88 7.88 -22.55
C THR A 422 -1.01 7.20 -21.51
N ALA A 423 -0.98 5.86 -21.52
CA ALA A 423 -0.25 5.08 -20.52
C ALA A 423 1.24 5.38 -20.52
N ASP A 424 1.77 5.74 -19.38
CA ASP A 424 3.19 5.94 -19.12
C ASP A 424 3.58 5.44 -17.71
N TYR A 425 4.67 5.92 -17.14
CA TYR A 425 5.14 5.53 -15.81
C TYR A 425 5.10 6.66 -14.79
N LEU A 426 4.34 7.71 -15.07
CA LEU A 426 3.96 8.71 -14.08
C LEU A 426 2.79 8.18 -13.24
N VAL A 427 2.48 8.83 -12.16
CA VAL A 427 1.32 8.55 -11.32
C VAL A 427 0.54 9.84 -11.13
N GLY A 428 -0.75 9.83 -11.47
CA GLY A 428 -1.67 10.93 -11.27
C GLY A 428 -1.49 12.13 -12.21
N GLU A 429 -0.77 12.01 -13.33
CA GLU A 429 -0.46 13.12 -14.24
C GLU A 429 -1.69 13.68 -14.95
N ASP A 430 -2.75 12.89 -15.09
CA ASP A 430 -4.03 13.33 -15.64
C ASP A 430 -4.78 14.28 -14.70
N SER A 431 -4.57 14.15 -13.38
CA SER A 431 -5.12 15.05 -12.35
C SER A 431 -4.15 16.17 -11.95
N PHE A 432 -2.85 15.85 -11.81
CA PHE A 432 -1.81 16.79 -11.41
C PHE A 432 -1.02 17.28 -12.62
N ARG A 433 -1.47 18.38 -13.22
CA ARG A 433 -0.95 18.85 -14.49
C ARG A 433 -0.02 20.04 -14.34
N ALA A 434 1.16 19.94 -14.94
CA ALA A 434 2.13 21.02 -14.92
C ALA A 434 1.55 22.33 -15.52
N ARG A 435 1.68 23.42 -14.79
CA ARG A 435 1.26 24.74 -15.24
C ARG A 435 2.11 25.28 -16.40
N ARG A 436 3.37 24.86 -16.47
CA ARG A 436 4.32 25.35 -17.50
C ARG A 436 4.71 24.19 -18.41
N PRO A 437 4.74 24.39 -19.73
CA PRO A 437 5.26 23.39 -20.64
C PRO A 437 6.69 22.97 -20.25
N GLY A 438 6.96 21.67 -20.26
CA GLY A 438 8.27 21.10 -19.90
C GLY A 438 8.52 20.91 -18.40
N SER A 439 7.55 21.29 -17.53
CA SER A 439 7.56 20.89 -16.12
C SER A 439 6.90 19.52 -15.96
N ILE A 440 7.18 18.87 -14.82
CA ILE A 440 6.69 17.52 -14.52
C ILE A 440 5.23 17.60 -14.09
N SER A 441 4.39 16.71 -14.64
CA SER A 441 3.03 16.41 -14.19
C SER A 441 3.03 15.16 -13.31
N GLY A 442 2.00 15.01 -12.45
CA GLY A 442 1.88 13.84 -11.58
C GLY A 442 2.51 14.05 -10.21
N ILE A 443 2.50 12.99 -9.42
CA ILE A 443 2.96 12.99 -8.02
C ILE A 443 4.14 12.05 -7.76
N ARG A 444 4.32 11.02 -8.60
CA ARG A 444 5.45 10.07 -8.56
C ARG A 444 5.81 9.58 -9.96
N SER A 445 6.96 8.92 -10.08
CA SER A 445 7.36 8.22 -11.30
C SER A 445 8.00 6.88 -10.98
N LEU A 446 7.51 5.82 -11.60
CA LEU A 446 8.14 4.50 -11.54
C LEU A 446 9.43 4.46 -12.39
N ALA A 447 9.46 5.25 -13.47
CA ALA A 447 10.60 5.30 -14.40
C ALA A 447 11.77 6.14 -13.86
N ASP A 448 11.48 7.29 -13.26
CA ASP A 448 12.47 8.22 -12.73
C ASP A 448 12.02 8.82 -11.38
N PRO A 449 12.09 8.06 -10.28
CA PRO A 449 11.70 8.55 -8.96
C PRO A 449 12.39 9.86 -8.57
N ARG A 450 13.66 10.00 -8.94
CA ARG A 450 14.48 11.18 -8.60
C ARG A 450 13.97 12.48 -9.21
N ALA A 451 13.18 12.43 -10.28
CA ALA A 451 12.53 13.61 -10.84
C ALA A 451 11.56 14.26 -9.87
N PHE A 452 10.99 13.49 -8.95
CA PHE A 452 10.10 13.93 -7.86
C PHE A 452 10.84 14.08 -6.51
N GLY A 453 12.12 13.76 -6.44
CA GLY A 453 12.91 13.78 -5.21
C GLY A 453 12.79 12.49 -4.39
N ASP A 454 12.21 11.45 -4.97
CA ASP A 454 11.99 10.16 -4.33
C ASP A 454 13.18 9.21 -4.51
N PRO A 455 13.36 8.21 -3.64
CA PRO A 455 14.47 7.28 -3.71
C PRO A 455 14.31 6.27 -4.85
N ASP A 456 15.30 6.19 -5.73
CA ASP A 456 15.43 5.15 -6.75
C ASP A 456 16.22 3.92 -6.26
N HIS A 457 16.68 3.93 -4.99
CA HIS A 457 17.57 2.91 -4.46
C HIS A 457 17.43 2.79 -2.94
N TYR A 458 17.53 1.57 -2.41
CA TYR A 458 17.32 1.25 -0.99
C TYR A 458 18.26 2.00 -0.03
N SER A 459 19.50 2.34 -0.47
CA SER A 459 20.41 3.14 0.36
C SER A 459 19.94 4.58 0.57
N ASN A 460 19.07 5.07 -0.30
CA ASN A 460 18.54 6.44 -0.28
C ASN A 460 17.16 6.52 0.36
N ARG A 461 16.61 5.37 0.84
CA ARG A 461 15.31 5.34 1.49
C ARG A 461 15.27 6.32 2.67
N ARG A 462 14.15 6.97 2.86
CA ARG A 462 13.95 7.84 4.02
C ARG A 462 13.66 6.98 5.25
N ILE A 463 14.16 7.43 6.39
CA ILE A 463 14.01 6.75 7.70
C ILE A 463 13.49 7.76 8.71
N GLY A 464 12.39 7.43 9.36
CA GLY A 464 11.77 8.24 10.40
C GLY A 464 10.78 7.44 11.22
N PRO A 465 10.15 8.07 12.21
CA PRO A 465 9.07 7.48 12.98
C PRO A 465 7.89 7.07 12.07
N ALA A 466 7.11 6.10 12.53
CA ALA A 466 5.87 5.74 11.87
C ALA A 466 4.72 6.53 12.49
N ASP A 467 4.66 7.83 12.16
CA ASP A 467 3.66 8.80 12.61
C ASP A 467 3.19 9.70 11.46
N ASP A 468 2.18 10.52 11.68
CA ASP A 468 1.58 11.40 10.66
C ASP A 468 2.60 12.40 10.07
N ASP A 469 3.50 12.94 10.90
CA ASP A 469 4.50 13.95 10.48
C ASP A 469 5.56 13.36 9.54
N HIS A 470 5.70 12.03 9.52
CA HIS A 470 6.71 11.31 8.74
C HIS A 470 6.07 10.31 7.77
N ASP A 471 4.83 10.55 7.35
CA ASP A 471 4.13 9.68 6.41
C ASP A 471 4.25 8.19 6.78
N TRP A 472 4.03 7.88 8.08
CA TRP A 472 4.09 6.53 8.66
C TRP A 472 5.39 5.75 8.34
N GLY A 473 6.50 6.48 8.29
CA GLY A 473 7.83 5.97 7.93
C GLY A 473 8.15 6.17 6.44
N TYR A 474 7.63 7.26 5.86
CA TYR A 474 7.83 7.67 4.47
C TYR A 474 7.34 6.61 3.46
N VAL A 475 6.11 6.12 3.67
CA VAL A 475 5.57 5.01 2.87
C VAL A 475 5.42 5.38 1.40
N HIS A 476 4.97 6.61 1.09
CA HIS A 476 4.79 7.05 -0.29
C HIS A 476 6.13 7.24 -1.01
N GLU A 477 7.07 7.96 -0.40
CA GLU A 477 8.36 8.19 -1.05
C GLU A 477 9.17 6.89 -1.20
N ASN A 478 9.19 6.02 -0.19
CA ASN A 478 9.93 4.76 -0.25
C ASN A 478 9.29 3.71 -1.16
N SER A 479 8.00 3.86 -1.52
CA SER A 479 7.30 2.98 -2.45
C SER A 479 8.02 2.89 -3.80
N THR A 480 8.57 4.02 -4.23
CA THR A 480 9.24 4.17 -5.51
C THR A 480 10.44 3.23 -5.70
N ILE A 481 11.05 2.72 -4.63
CA ILE A 481 12.12 1.72 -4.71
C ILE A 481 11.61 0.42 -5.36
N ALA A 482 10.45 -0.09 -4.91
CA ALA A 482 9.87 -1.32 -5.46
C ALA A 482 9.16 -1.05 -6.80
N SER A 483 8.51 0.09 -6.95
CA SER A 483 7.89 0.52 -8.20
C SER A 483 8.92 0.69 -9.32
N HIS A 484 10.11 1.23 -9.00
CA HIS A 484 11.22 1.33 -9.94
C HIS A 484 11.83 -0.03 -10.31
N ALA A 485 11.89 -0.99 -9.37
CA ALA A 485 12.28 -2.36 -9.68
C ALA A 485 11.30 -3.02 -10.68
N PHE A 486 10.00 -2.78 -10.53
CA PHE A 486 8.99 -3.23 -11.49
C PHE A 486 9.23 -2.62 -12.88
N TYR A 487 9.42 -1.29 -12.96
CA TYR A 487 9.74 -0.60 -14.21
C TYR A 487 10.98 -1.21 -14.89
N LEU A 488 12.11 -1.34 -14.16
CA LEU A 488 13.34 -1.89 -14.68
C LEU A 488 13.21 -3.34 -15.15
N ALA A 489 12.38 -4.15 -14.49
CA ALA A 489 12.14 -5.52 -14.91
C ALA A 489 11.40 -5.62 -16.25
N ILE A 490 10.61 -4.61 -16.61
CA ILE A 490 9.89 -4.53 -17.89
C ILE A 490 10.76 -3.84 -18.96
N GLU A 491 11.11 -2.58 -18.74
CA GLU A 491 11.73 -1.74 -19.76
C GLU A 491 13.25 -1.91 -19.82
N GLY A 492 13.85 -2.37 -18.71
CA GLY A 492 15.30 -2.37 -18.56
C GLY A 492 15.86 -0.97 -18.30
N GLY A 493 17.16 -0.81 -18.49
CA GLY A 493 17.82 0.45 -18.29
C GLY A 493 18.81 0.45 -17.12
N GLN A 494 19.33 1.63 -16.80
CA GLN A 494 20.32 1.79 -15.75
C GLN A 494 19.70 2.54 -14.56
N ASN A 495 19.78 1.96 -13.36
CA ASN A 495 19.46 2.68 -12.14
C ASN A 495 20.53 3.76 -11.89
N ARG A 496 20.10 5.00 -11.63
CA ARG A 496 21.02 6.15 -11.54
C ARG A 496 21.89 6.14 -10.28
N THR A 497 21.42 5.55 -9.19
CA THR A 497 22.18 5.51 -7.93
C THR A 497 23.20 4.38 -7.91
N SER A 498 22.85 3.17 -8.29
CA SER A 498 23.77 2.03 -8.30
C SER A 498 24.65 1.95 -9.55
N GLY A 499 24.21 2.53 -10.65
CA GLY A 499 24.84 2.39 -11.96
C GLY A 499 24.68 1.00 -12.60
N LEU A 500 23.93 0.09 -11.95
CA LEU A 500 23.66 -1.25 -12.48
C LEU A 500 22.64 -1.17 -13.62
N THR A 501 22.92 -1.93 -14.68
CA THR A 501 22.04 -2.05 -15.84
C THR A 501 21.20 -3.32 -15.73
N VAL A 502 19.93 -3.19 -16.02
CA VAL A 502 18.95 -4.28 -16.03
C VAL A 502 18.57 -4.60 -17.47
N GLN A 503 18.56 -5.88 -17.80
CA GLN A 503 17.97 -6.36 -19.05
C GLN A 503 16.49 -6.65 -18.79
N GLY A 504 15.62 -5.71 -19.15
CA GLY A 504 14.18 -5.88 -19.04
C GLY A 504 13.63 -6.92 -20.01
N VAL A 505 12.43 -7.42 -19.74
CA VAL A 505 11.75 -8.38 -20.62
C VAL A 505 11.18 -7.72 -21.89
N GLY A 506 11.07 -6.39 -21.89
CA GLY A 506 10.46 -5.59 -22.93
C GLY A 506 8.93 -5.52 -22.82
N ASP A 507 8.37 -4.44 -23.35
CA ASP A 507 6.94 -4.11 -23.30
C ASP A 507 6.00 -5.25 -23.72
N LYS A 508 6.36 -6.00 -24.76
CA LYS A 508 5.54 -7.14 -25.25
C LYS A 508 5.39 -8.28 -24.24
N ASN A 509 6.25 -8.33 -23.24
CA ASN A 509 6.25 -9.33 -22.17
C ASN A 509 5.89 -8.72 -20.81
N ARG A 510 5.38 -7.49 -20.80
CA ARG A 510 4.94 -6.76 -19.60
C ARG A 510 4.05 -7.60 -18.72
N ASP A 511 3.09 -8.30 -19.31
CA ASP A 511 2.11 -9.12 -18.62
C ASP A 511 2.74 -10.23 -17.75
N GLN A 512 3.94 -10.71 -18.09
CA GLN A 512 4.66 -11.67 -17.24
C GLN A 512 5.12 -11.02 -15.93
N ILE A 513 5.66 -9.79 -16.01
CA ILE A 513 6.12 -9.07 -14.81
C ILE A 513 4.93 -8.64 -13.95
N GLU A 514 3.84 -8.16 -14.57
CA GLU A 514 2.58 -7.85 -13.87
C GLU A 514 2.08 -9.06 -13.06
N LYS A 515 1.98 -10.22 -13.68
CA LYS A 515 1.57 -11.48 -13.03
C LYS A 515 2.52 -11.92 -11.91
N ILE A 516 3.82 -11.73 -12.11
CA ILE A 516 4.85 -12.07 -11.12
C ILE A 516 4.71 -11.21 -9.86
N PHE A 517 4.60 -9.88 -10.03
CA PHE A 517 4.43 -8.96 -8.89
C PHE A 517 3.07 -9.18 -8.23
N TYR A 518 1.98 -9.25 -9.00
CA TYR A 518 0.66 -9.57 -8.47
C TYR A 518 0.68 -10.85 -7.62
N ARG A 519 1.23 -11.94 -8.17
CA ARG A 519 1.31 -13.21 -7.45
C ARG A 519 2.09 -13.10 -6.15
N ALA A 520 3.22 -12.41 -6.18
CA ALA A 520 4.04 -12.20 -4.99
C ALA A 520 3.28 -11.42 -3.91
N PHE A 521 2.68 -10.30 -4.27
CA PHE A 521 2.03 -9.40 -3.34
C PHE A 521 0.69 -9.94 -2.81
N VAL A 522 -0.07 -10.63 -3.63
CA VAL A 522 -1.39 -11.14 -3.25
C VAL A 522 -1.31 -12.47 -2.51
N TYR A 523 -0.46 -13.40 -2.97
CA TYR A 523 -0.48 -14.78 -2.47
C TYR A 523 0.68 -15.11 -1.53
N THR A 524 1.81 -14.39 -1.63
CA THR A 524 3.06 -14.84 -0.97
C THR A 524 3.49 -13.96 0.19
N LEU A 525 3.30 -12.64 0.11
CA LEU A 525 3.70 -11.72 1.18
C LEU A 525 2.76 -11.80 2.38
N GLY A 526 3.32 -11.63 3.58
CA GLY A 526 2.59 -11.42 4.83
C GLY A 526 2.49 -9.93 5.18
N SER A 527 1.73 -9.61 6.22
CA SER A 527 1.35 -8.25 6.58
C SER A 527 2.52 -7.32 6.98
N ARG A 528 3.62 -7.86 7.46
CA ARG A 528 4.85 -7.13 7.82
C ARG A 528 6.01 -7.42 6.88
N ALA A 529 5.73 -7.57 5.59
CA ALA A 529 6.76 -7.82 4.59
C ALA A 529 7.76 -6.64 4.52
N THR A 530 9.00 -6.98 4.16
CA THR A 530 10.08 -6.04 3.89
C THR A 530 10.42 -6.04 2.41
N PHE A 531 11.21 -5.07 1.94
CA PHE A 531 11.74 -5.09 0.56
C PHE A 531 12.49 -6.40 0.25
N SER A 532 13.24 -6.93 1.21
CA SER A 532 13.91 -8.24 1.07
C SER A 532 12.91 -9.39 0.90
N SER A 533 11.79 -9.36 1.64
CA SER A 533 10.70 -10.33 1.46
C SER A 533 10.07 -10.21 0.07
N ALA A 534 9.81 -8.98 -0.40
CA ALA A 534 9.23 -8.71 -1.71
C ALA A 534 10.16 -9.18 -2.85
N ARG A 535 11.47 -8.94 -2.72
CA ARG A 535 12.48 -9.50 -3.64
C ARG A 535 12.39 -11.02 -3.71
N THR A 536 12.42 -11.68 -2.56
CA THR A 536 12.36 -13.14 -2.48
C THR A 536 11.06 -13.69 -3.09
N ALA A 537 9.92 -13.08 -2.75
CA ALA A 537 8.61 -13.48 -3.24
C ALA A 537 8.46 -13.28 -4.75
N THR A 538 8.95 -12.16 -5.30
CA THR A 538 8.86 -11.88 -6.74
C THR A 538 9.79 -12.78 -7.55
N ILE A 539 11.01 -13.08 -7.08
CA ILE A 539 11.91 -14.04 -7.74
C ILE A 539 11.31 -15.45 -7.72
N LEU A 540 10.74 -15.88 -6.58
CA LEU A 540 10.02 -17.15 -6.49
C LEU A 540 8.86 -17.20 -7.49
N SER A 541 8.05 -16.14 -7.52
CA SER A 541 6.92 -16.03 -8.46
C SER A 541 7.38 -16.08 -9.91
N ALA A 542 8.51 -15.44 -10.25
CA ALA A 542 9.07 -15.48 -11.59
C ALA A 542 9.46 -16.91 -12.01
N ARG A 543 10.08 -17.69 -11.12
CA ARG A 543 10.39 -19.12 -11.36
C ARG A 543 9.14 -19.94 -11.62
N GLN A 544 8.07 -19.67 -10.89
CA GLN A 544 6.84 -20.44 -10.97
C GLN A 544 5.99 -20.06 -12.19
N VAL A 545 5.93 -18.78 -12.54
CA VAL A 545 5.11 -18.27 -13.66
C VAL A 545 5.82 -18.43 -14.99
N ALA A 546 7.13 -18.11 -15.06
CA ALA A 546 7.88 -18.06 -16.30
C ALA A 546 8.94 -19.17 -16.44
N GLY A 547 9.18 -19.94 -15.40
CA GLY A 547 10.18 -21.00 -15.35
C GLY A 547 11.52 -20.56 -14.76
N ALA A 548 12.23 -21.51 -14.12
CA ALA A 548 13.55 -21.26 -13.56
C ALA A 548 14.57 -20.93 -14.67
N GLY A 549 15.38 -19.89 -14.47
CA GLY A 549 16.36 -19.38 -15.42
C GLY A 549 15.76 -18.56 -16.56
N SER A 550 14.45 -18.29 -16.53
CA SER A 550 13.78 -17.46 -17.55
C SER A 550 14.29 -16.02 -17.60
N ALA A 551 14.05 -15.34 -18.72
CA ALA A 551 14.36 -13.92 -18.85
C ALA A 551 13.62 -13.08 -17.79
N ALA A 552 12.41 -13.44 -17.41
CA ALA A 552 11.63 -12.76 -16.37
C ALA A 552 12.27 -12.93 -14.98
N GLU A 553 12.73 -14.13 -14.60
CA GLU A 553 13.45 -14.33 -13.34
C GLU A 553 14.75 -13.51 -13.30
N GLN A 554 15.48 -13.50 -14.40
CA GLN A 554 16.73 -12.73 -14.52
C GLN A 554 16.46 -11.23 -14.40
N ALA A 555 15.46 -10.72 -15.15
CA ALA A 555 15.07 -9.31 -15.12
C ALA A 555 14.65 -8.86 -13.72
N VAL A 556 13.76 -9.62 -13.05
CA VAL A 556 13.32 -9.33 -11.66
C VAL A 556 14.51 -9.33 -10.70
N THR A 557 15.40 -10.33 -10.80
CA THR A 557 16.58 -10.42 -9.93
C THR A 557 17.52 -9.24 -10.14
N GLN A 558 17.81 -8.88 -11.41
CA GLN A 558 18.64 -7.75 -11.76
C GLN A 558 18.02 -6.43 -11.28
N ALA A 559 16.72 -6.26 -11.45
CA ALA A 559 15.99 -5.06 -11.04
C ALA A 559 16.08 -4.82 -9.53
N TRP A 560 15.82 -5.83 -8.71
CA TRP A 560 15.99 -5.72 -7.26
C TRP A 560 17.44 -5.43 -6.85
N ASN A 561 18.42 -6.04 -7.52
CA ASN A 561 19.82 -5.73 -7.28
C ASN A 561 20.16 -4.28 -7.67
N ALA A 562 19.59 -3.78 -8.77
CA ALA A 562 19.81 -2.42 -9.25
C ALA A 562 19.25 -1.37 -8.29
N VAL A 563 18.09 -1.62 -7.69
CA VAL A 563 17.52 -0.74 -6.64
C VAL A 563 18.12 -1.00 -5.24
N GLY A 564 19.18 -1.80 -5.14
CA GLY A 564 19.94 -2.02 -3.90
C GLY A 564 19.30 -2.96 -2.88
N VAL A 565 18.29 -3.72 -3.26
CA VAL A 565 17.70 -4.78 -2.42
C VAL A 565 18.35 -6.11 -2.81
N THR A 566 19.27 -6.60 -1.96
CA THR A 566 20.04 -7.83 -2.19
C THR A 566 19.76 -8.87 -1.10
N ASP A 567 20.24 -10.10 -1.25
CA ASP A 567 20.07 -11.16 -0.25
C ASP A 567 20.68 -10.79 1.13
N THR A 568 21.59 -9.81 1.15
CA THR A 568 22.27 -9.32 2.36
C THR A 568 21.65 -8.07 2.96
N SER A 569 20.69 -7.43 2.28
CA SER A 569 20.11 -6.14 2.72
C SER A 569 19.27 -6.26 4.02
N SER A 570 18.89 -7.45 4.44
CA SER A 570 18.28 -7.71 5.74
C SER A 570 19.27 -7.69 6.94
N ALA A 571 20.57 -7.58 6.68
CA ALA A 571 21.62 -7.70 7.71
C ALA A 571 22.22 -6.36 8.18
N SER A 572 21.82 -5.20 7.62
CA SER A 572 22.46 -3.92 7.97
C SER A 572 21.44 -2.77 8.18
N LEU A 573 20.79 -2.77 9.33
CA LEU A 573 20.21 -1.57 9.91
C LEU A 573 21.18 -1.01 10.96
N SER A 574 22.23 -0.33 10.54
CA SER A 574 22.96 0.61 11.41
C SER A 574 22.40 2.00 11.15
N PRO A 575 21.88 2.72 12.15
CA PRO A 575 21.50 4.10 11.97
C PRO A 575 22.73 4.93 11.60
N PRO A 576 22.64 5.88 10.66
CA PRO A 576 23.72 6.80 10.39
C PRO A 576 24.03 7.64 11.63
N GLY A 577 25.31 7.74 11.99
CA GLY A 577 25.78 8.49 13.14
C GLY A 577 25.26 9.93 13.16
N ASN A 578 24.93 10.41 14.37
CA ASN A 578 24.45 11.74 14.70
C ASN A 578 25.12 12.86 13.89
N LEU A 579 24.49 13.32 12.84
CA LEU A 579 24.74 14.63 12.26
C LEU A 579 23.87 15.64 13.01
N ARG A 580 24.47 16.34 13.99
CA ARG A 580 23.88 17.53 14.60
C ARG A 580 23.69 18.59 13.49
N GLY A 581 22.51 18.61 12.88
CA GLY A 581 22.04 19.70 12.02
C GLY A 581 21.64 20.89 12.90
N ARG A 582 22.20 22.06 12.60
CA ARG A 582 21.81 23.34 13.22
C ARG A 582 20.35 23.63 12.87
N VAL A 583 19.57 23.91 13.88
CA VAL A 583 18.23 24.51 13.77
C VAL A 583 18.38 25.92 13.18
N PRO A 584 17.71 26.30 12.09
CA PRO A 584 17.59 27.71 11.71
C PRO A 584 16.61 28.41 12.65
N GLY A 585 17.05 29.54 13.20
CA GLY A 585 16.31 30.30 14.19
C GLY A 585 15.00 30.89 13.62
N MET A 586 13.95 30.79 14.40
CA MET A 586 12.72 31.57 14.25
C MET A 586 13.03 33.06 14.38
N ILE A 587 12.58 33.85 13.41
CA ILE A 587 12.49 35.31 13.54
C ILE A 587 11.04 35.61 13.92
N PRO A 588 10.77 36.35 15.01
CA PRO A 588 9.41 36.78 15.35
C PRO A 588 8.92 37.85 14.37
N SER A 589 7.71 37.65 13.87
CA SER A 589 6.99 38.68 13.12
C SER A 589 6.56 39.78 14.08
N ASP A 590 7.13 40.97 13.96
CA ASP A 590 6.63 42.16 14.59
C ASP A 590 5.74 42.94 13.59
N LYS A 591 4.70 43.50 14.15
CA LYS A 591 3.56 44.19 13.56
C LYS A 591 3.91 45.24 12.50
N ARG A 592 3.22 45.20 11.33
CA ARG A 592 2.36 46.33 10.92
C ARG A 592 1.46 45.92 9.77
#